data_ab69c328c7a57317bce2e5f1accf56d1
#
_entry.id   ab69c328c7a57317bce2e5f1accf56d1
#
_cell.length_a   1.000
_cell.length_b   1.000
_cell.length_c   1.000
_cell.angle_alpha   90.00
_cell.angle_beta   90.00
_cell.angle_gamma   90.00
#
_symmetry.space_group_name_H-M   'P 1'
#
loop_
_entity.id
_entity.type
_entity.pdbx_description
1 polymer ?
#
loop_
_entity_poly.entity_id
_entity_poly.type
_entity_poly.pdbx_seq_one_letter_code
_entity_poly.pdbx_strand_id
1 'polypeptide(L)'
;MVKVSITKDLYKLAAAHKYASMLAEYLSNGTKYWCFGSHGGFERNYQAMAANIRKIHLKLPGERPWPPEFTSSQRTCDNFLVYAQHYYDDEHFQILAIISPDAHQLSDVMLPRIITLAETSFIELSPDELASLKTYDA
;
A
#
# COMPACT_ATOMS: atom_id res chain seq x y z
N MET A 1 9.82 5.05 -14.16
CA MET A 1 8.38 4.71 -14.19
C MET A 1 8.01 3.94 -12.94
N VAL A 2 6.99 4.40 -12.24
CA VAL A 2 6.53 3.73 -11.03
C VAL A 2 5.93 2.37 -11.37
N LYS A 3 6.31 1.36 -10.60
CA LYS A 3 5.84 -0.01 -10.72
C LYS A 3 5.32 -0.48 -9.37
N VAL A 4 4.18 -1.15 -9.38
CA VAL A 4 3.60 -1.72 -8.17
C VAL A 4 3.39 -3.21 -8.36
N SER A 5 4.00 -3.99 -7.48
CA SER A 5 3.75 -5.43 -7.37
C SER A 5 2.82 -5.72 -6.20
N ILE A 6 2.38 -6.95 -6.09
CA ILE A 6 1.46 -7.40 -5.03
C ILE A 6 2.08 -8.62 -4.37
N THR A 7 2.06 -8.68 -3.04
CA THR A 7 2.48 -9.89 -2.33
C THR A 7 1.61 -11.09 -2.73
N LYS A 8 2.21 -12.27 -2.76
CA LYS A 8 1.54 -13.50 -3.20
C LYS A 8 0.22 -13.78 -2.45
N ASP A 9 0.17 -13.45 -1.18
CA ASP A 9 -1.01 -13.68 -0.36
C ASP A 9 -2.25 -12.95 -0.89
N LEU A 10 -2.07 -11.89 -1.66
CA LEU A 10 -3.16 -11.07 -2.20
C LEU A 10 -3.48 -11.38 -3.67
N TYR A 11 -2.78 -12.31 -4.31
CA TYR A 11 -2.97 -12.59 -5.73
C TYR A 11 -4.38 -13.04 -6.10
N LYS A 12 -5.05 -13.74 -5.20
CA LYS A 12 -6.42 -14.22 -5.44
C LYS A 12 -7.49 -13.15 -5.23
N LEU A 13 -7.11 -12.00 -4.68
CA LEU A 13 -8.04 -10.91 -4.44
C LEU A 13 -8.06 -9.98 -5.64
N ALA A 14 -9.11 -10.03 -6.44
CA ALA A 14 -9.23 -9.22 -7.65
C ALA A 14 -9.06 -7.72 -7.38
N ALA A 15 -9.58 -7.24 -6.27
CA ALA A 15 -9.47 -5.83 -5.89
C ALA A 15 -8.02 -5.39 -5.70
N ALA A 16 -7.14 -6.28 -5.21
CA ALA A 16 -5.74 -5.93 -5.01
C ALA A 16 -5.04 -5.56 -6.32
N HIS A 17 -5.35 -6.27 -7.41
CA HIS A 17 -4.79 -5.96 -8.73
C HIS A 17 -5.26 -4.59 -9.24
N LYS A 18 -6.51 -4.27 -9.01
CA LYS A 18 -7.07 -2.97 -9.36
C LYS A 18 -6.41 -1.86 -8.55
N TYR A 19 -6.25 -2.07 -7.24
CA TYR A 19 -5.58 -1.10 -6.38
C TYR A 19 -4.11 -0.92 -6.76
N ALA A 20 -3.43 -1.97 -7.21
CA ALA A 20 -2.04 -1.85 -7.64
C ALA A 20 -1.90 -0.91 -8.84
N SER A 21 -2.78 -1.05 -9.83
CA SER A 21 -2.80 -0.16 -11.00
C SER A 21 -3.09 1.29 -10.59
N MET A 22 -4.06 1.49 -9.70
CA MET A 22 -4.42 2.81 -9.20
C MET A 22 -3.29 3.42 -8.37
N LEU A 23 -2.62 2.62 -7.55
CA LEU A 23 -1.51 3.08 -6.72
C LEU A 23 -0.33 3.54 -7.59
N ALA A 24 -0.04 2.82 -8.66
CA ALA A 24 1.01 3.22 -9.60
C ALA A 24 0.73 4.61 -10.18
N GLU A 25 -0.49 4.88 -10.61
CA GLU A 25 -0.89 6.20 -11.11
C GLU A 25 -0.84 7.27 -10.01
N TYR A 26 -1.32 6.93 -8.81
CA TYR A 26 -1.30 7.84 -7.67
C TYR A 26 0.12 8.25 -7.30
N LEU A 27 1.04 7.30 -7.21
CA LEU A 27 2.42 7.56 -6.81
C LEU A 27 3.24 8.25 -7.92
N SER A 28 2.90 7.99 -9.18
CA SER A 28 3.62 8.56 -10.32
C SER A 28 3.14 9.98 -10.65
N ASN A 29 1.84 10.17 -10.73
CA ASN A 29 1.23 11.38 -11.30
C ASN A 29 0.40 12.19 -10.30
N GLY A 30 0.22 11.69 -9.08
CA GLY A 30 -0.67 12.31 -8.12
C GLY A 30 -2.15 12.17 -8.48
N THR A 31 -2.48 11.23 -9.38
CA THR A 31 -3.86 10.99 -9.79
C THR A 31 -4.73 10.70 -8.57
N LYS A 32 -5.82 11.45 -8.43
CA LYS A 32 -6.73 11.29 -7.29
C LYS A 32 -7.78 10.25 -7.61
N TYR A 33 -7.96 9.33 -6.67
CA TYR A 33 -9.01 8.31 -6.77
C TYR A 33 -9.98 8.47 -5.60
N TRP A 34 -11.26 8.23 -5.86
CA TRP A 34 -12.31 8.33 -4.84
C TRP A 34 -12.06 7.43 -3.63
N CYS A 35 -11.36 6.31 -3.82
CA CYS A 35 -11.12 5.31 -2.78
C CYS A 35 -9.83 5.53 -1.99
N PHE A 36 -8.95 6.45 -2.42
CA PHE A 36 -7.70 6.74 -1.71
C PHE A 36 -7.85 8.02 -0.90
N GLY A 37 -7.61 7.91 0.40
CA GLY A 37 -7.71 9.03 1.32
C GLY A 37 -6.36 9.44 1.88
N SER A 38 -6.36 9.74 3.17
CA SER A 38 -5.17 10.22 3.87
C SER A 38 -4.04 9.21 3.78
N HIS A 39 -2.83 9.70 3.53
CA HIS A 39 -1.62 8.93 3.28
C HIS A 39 -0.61 9.21 4.38
N GLY A 40 0.06 8.21 4.88
CA GLY A 40 1.07 8.37 5.91
C GLY A 40 1.84 7.09 6.19
N GLY A 41 2.59 7.10 7.28
CA GLY A 41 3.33 5.95 7.76
C GLY A 41 2.82 5.49 9.12
N PHE A 42 3.40 4.41 9.60
CA PHE A 42 3.17 3.94 10.97
C PHE A 42 4.22 4.57 11.89
N GLU A 43 4.09 5.87 12.12
CA GLU A 43 5.14 6.72 12.69
C GLU A 43 5.56 6.33 14.10
N ARG A 44 4.69 5.65 14.85
CA ARG A 44 4.99 5.16 16.19
C ARG A 44 5.74 3.83 16.19
N ASN A 45 5.90 3.22 15.03
CA ASN A 45 6.58 1.93 14.88
C ASN A 45 7.88 2.13 14.11
N TYR A 46 9.00 2.15 14.84
CA TYR A 46 10.32 2.38 14.26
C TYR A 46 10.65 1.35 13.15
N GLN A 47 10.35 0.07 13.41
CA GLN A 47 10.67 -1.00 12.45
C GLN A 47 9.85 -0.87 11.15
N ALA A 48 8.60 -0.47 11.26
CA ALA A 48 7.77 -0.23 10.08
C ALA A 48 8.31 0.94 9.26
N MET A 49 8.71 2.01 9.92
CA MET A 49 9.30 3.17 9.24
C MET A 49 10.62 2.80 8.58
N ALA A 50 11.47 2.03 9.28
CA ALA A 50 12.75 1.57 8.74
C ALA A 50 12.57 0.63 7.54
N ALA A 51 11.47 -0.10 7.46
CA ALA A 51 11.15 -0.97 6.34
C ALA A 51 10.41 -0.24 5.19
N ASN A 52 10.33 1.08 5.23
CA ASN A 52 9.64 1.91 4.23
C ASN A 52 8.16 1.55 4.06
N ILE A 53 7.51 1.11 5.12
CA ILE A 53 6.11 0.71 5.09
C ILE A 53 5.23 1.95 5.29
N ARG A 54 4.23 2.10 4.42
CA ARG A 54 3.28 3.21 4.43
C ARG A 54 1.86 2.70 4.30
N LYS A 55 0.91 3.57 4.59
CA LYS A 55 -0.52 3.26 4.49
C LYS A 55 -1.28 4.38 3.80
N ILE A 56 -2.36 3.98 3.15
CA ILE A 56 -3.36 4.90 2.61
C ILE A 56 -4.70 4.46 3.17
N HIS A 57 -5.50 5.41 3.68
CA HIS A 57 -6.89 5.13 4.03
C HIS A 57 -7.63 4.74 2.76
N LEU A 58 -8.36 3.63 2.80
CA LEU A 58 -8.92 2.99 1.62
C LEU A 58 -10.43 2.81 1.77
N LYS A 59 -11.19 3.27 0.77
CA LYS A 59 -12.60 2.89 0.62
C LYS A 59 -12.68 1.63 -0.22
N LEU A 60 -13.42 0.65 0.28
CA LEU A 60 -13.67 -0.58 -0.47
C LEU A 60 -14.85 -0.41 -1.42
N PRO A 61 -14.98 -1.26 -2.45
CA PRO A 61 -16.13 -1.23 -3.35
C PRO A 61 -17.44 -1.33 -2.55
N GLY A 62 -18.39 -0.46 -2.88
CA GLY A 62 -19.68 -0.41 -2.20
C GLY A 62 -19.73 0.48 -0.97
N GLU A 63 -18.62 0.94 -0.46
CA GLU A 63 -18.59 1.89 0.65
C GLU A 63 -18.92 3.31 0.17
N ARG A 64 -19.48 4.10 1.07
CA ARG A 64 -19.87 5.48 0.77
C ARG A 64 -18.63 6.34 0.57
N PRO A 65 -18.50 7.06 -0.57
CA PRO A 65 -17.35 7.95 -0.80
C PRO A 65 -17.29 9.08 0.22
N TRP A 66 -16.09 9.62 0.43
CA TRP A 66 -15.95 10.85 1.21
C TRP A 66 -16.64 12.02 0.50
N PRO A 67 -17.12 13.02 1.25
CA PRO A 67 -17.61 14.24 0.64
C PRO A 67 -16.56 14.86 -0.30
N PRO A 68 -16.97 15.35 -1.49
CA PRO A 68 -16.01 15.90 -2.46
C PRO A 68 -15.16 17.07 -1.92
N GLU A 69 -15.72 17.85 -0.98
CA GLU A 69 -15.04 19.00 -0.38
C GLU A 69 -13.96 18.62 0.64
N PHE A 70 -13.88 17.35 1.05
CA PHE A 70 -12.85 16.91 1.99
C PHE A 70 -11.46 17.01 1.37
N THR A 71 -10.51 17.60 2.14
CA THR A 71 -9.10 17.54 1.78
C THR A 71 -8.56 16.12 1.98
N SER A 72 -7.38 15.83 1.43
CA SER A 72 -6.77 14.50 1.59
C SER A 72 -6.62 14.11 3.06
N SER A 73 -6.20 15.05 3.91
CA SER A 73 -6.00 14.76 5.34
C SER A 73 -7.30 14.49 6.09
N GLN A 74 -8.44 14.95 5.56
CA GLN A 74 -9.75 14.70 6.16
C GLN A 74 -10.35 13.34 5.72
N ARG A 75 -9.79 12.74 4.68
CA ARG A 75 -10.30 11.49 4.12
C ARG A 75 -9.75 10.31 4.89
N THR A 76 -10.33 10.06 6.06
CA THR A 76 -9.96 8.95 6.93
C THR A 76 -11.07 7.91 7.00
N CYS A 77 -10.69 6.68 7.31
CA CYS A 77 -11.61 5.56 7.50
C CYS A 77 -10.88 4.44 8.22
N ASP A 78 -11.56 3.34 8.44
CA ASP A 78 -11.00 2.22 9.20
C ASP A 78 -10.57 1.04 8.31
N ASN A 79 -10.13 1.35 7.10
CA ASN A 79 -9.46 0.40 6.21
C ASN A 79 -8.13 1.02 5.76
N PHE A 80 -7.08 0.20 5.66
CA PHE A 80 -5.77 0.63 5.16
C PHE A 80 -5.32 -0.22 3.99
N LEU A 81 -4.79 0.44 2.95
CA LEU A 81 -3.92 -0.17 1.97
C LEU A 81 -2.49 0.02 2.46
N VAL A 82 -1.78 -1.08 2.71
CA VAL A 82 -0.43 -1.06 3.26
C VAL A 82 0.55 -1.48 2.17
N TYR A 83 1.58 -0.66 1.93
CA TYR A 83 2.58 -0.93 0.91
C TYR A 83 3.96 -0.51 1.38
N ALA A 84 5.00 -0.99 0.70
CA ALA A 84 6.37 -0.62 0.97
C ALA A 84 7.07 -0.17 -0.30
N GLN A 85 8.11 0.66 -0.12
CA GLN A 85 9.02 1.08 -1.19
C GLN A 85 10.30 0.26 -1.10
N HIS A 86 10.79 -0.21 -2.24
CA HIS A 86 12.07 -0.94 -2.29
C HIS A 86 13.22 -0.03 -1.86
N TYR A 87 14.24 -0.62 -1.21
CA TYR A 87 15.35 0.15 -0.68
C TYR A 87 16.25 0.78 -1.74
N TYR A 88 16.43 0.09 -2.87
CA TYR A 88 17.40 0.49 -3.89
C TYR A 88 16.75 0.88 -5.22
N ASP A 89 15.48 0.56 -5.43
CA ASP A 89 14.69 0.97 -6.59
C ASP A 89 13.51 1.79 -6.08
N ASP A 90 13.68 3.10 -6.04
CA ASP A 90 12.71 4.03 -5.46
C ASP A 90 11.43 4.18 -6.30
N GLU A 91 11.40 3.59 -7.47
CA GLU A 91 10.19 3.56 -8.31
C GLU A 91 9.42 2.24 -8.18
N HIS A 92 9.92 1.28 -7.40
CA HIS A 92 9.25 0.00 -7.21
C HIS A 92 8.63 -0.08 -5.81
N PHE A 93 7.32 -0.32 -5.79
CA PHE A 93 6.52 -0.47 -4.57
C PHE A 93 5.80 -1.81 -4.58
N GLN A 94 5.45 -2.30 -3.40
CA GLN A 94 4.66 -3.54 -3.30
C GLN A 94 3.54 -3.37 -2.28
N ILE A 95 2.33 -3.76 -2.68
CA ILE A 95 1.20 -3.88 -1.75
C ILE A 95 1.41 -5.11 -0.89
N LEU A 96 1.44 -4.91 0.43
CA LEU A 96 1.71 -5.96 1.41
C LEU A 96 0.44 -6.46 2.09
N ALA A 97 -0.54 -5.58 2.29
CA ALA A 97 -1.76 -5.93 3.01
C ALA A 97 -2.89 -4.95 2.71
N ILE A 98 -4.10 -5.45 2.83
CA ILE A 98 -5.31 -4.65 2.92
C ILE A 98 -5.93 -5.00 4.27
N ILE A 99 -5.96 -4.03 5.19
CA ILE A 99 -6.50 -4.24 6.53
C ILE A 99 -7.91 -3.67 6.56
N SER A 100 -8.90 -4.52 6.76
CA SER A 100 -10.32 -4.14 6.77
C SER A 100 -11.15 -5.23 7.42
N PRO A 101 -12.17 -4.88 8.21
CA PRO A 101 -12.35 -3.59 8.87
C PRO A 101 -11.43 -3.42 10.08
N ASP A 102 -11.65 -2.40 10.88
CA ASP A 102 -10.94 -2.16 12.14
C ASP A 102 -9.42 -1.99 11.99
N ALA A 103 -9.01 -1.30 10.90
CA ALA A 103 -7.60 -1.14 10.58
C ALA A 103 -6.80 -0.47 11.70
N HIS A 104 -7.38 0.51 12.40
CA HIS A 104 -6.69 1.20 13.50
C HIS A 104 -6.36 0.26 14.67
N GLN A 105 -7.24 -0.70 14.96
CA GLN A 105 -7.00 -1.69 16.00
C GLN A 105 -6.11 -2.84 15.52
N LEU A 106 -6.36 -3.34 14.30
CA LEU A 106 -5.67 -4.51 13.78
C LEU A 106 -4.25 -4.23 13.33
N SER A 107 -3.92 -2.98 13.00
CA SER A 107 -2.58 -2.62 12.51
C SER A 107 -1.49 -3.03 13.48
N ASP A 108 -1.65 -2.74 14.78
CA ASP A 108 -0.63 -3.05 15.77
C ASP A 108 -0.36 -4.56 15.88
N VAL A 109 -1.41 -5.36 15.70
CA VAL A 109 -1.30 -6.83 15.74
C VAL A 109 -0.67 -7.37 14.45
N MET A 110 -1.00 -6.78 13.31
CA MET A 110 -0.56 -7.25 12.00
C MET A 110 0.82 -6.74 11.59
N LEU A 111 1.26 -5.60 12.11
CA LEU A 111 2.52 -4.97 11.70
C LEU A 111 3.73 -5.89 11.81
N PRO A 112 3.95 -6.67 12.89
CA PRO A 112 5.11 -7.56 12.94
C PRO A 112 5.19 -8.50 11.76
N ARG A 113 4.07 -9.08 11.34
CA ARG A 113 4.01 -9.97 10.18
C ARG A 113 4.22 -9.21 8.88
N ILE A 114 3.64 -8.04 8.75
CA ILE A 114 3.80 -7.19 7.56
C ILE A 114 5.25 -6.77 7.40
N ILE A 115 5.91 -6.38 8.49
CA ILE A 115 7.33 -6.01 8.49
C ILE A 115 8.18 -7.19 8.04
N THR A 116 7.96 -8.38 8.61
CA THR A 116 8.68 -9.59 8.20
C THR A 116 8.48 -9.87 6.72
N LEU A 117 7.25 -9.75 6.23
CA LEU A 117 6.94 -9.97 4.82
C LEU A 117 7.70 -8.99 3.92
N ALA A 118 7.72 -7.72 4.28
CA ALA A 118 8.46 -6.70 3.53
C ALA A 118 9.96 -7.02 3.50
N GLU A 119 10.54 -7.33 4.66
CA GLU A 119 11.97 -7.57 4.80
C GLU A 119 12.43 -8.84 4.09
N THR A 120 11.64 -9.91 4.14
CA THR A 120 12.03 -11.19 3.57
C THR A 120 11.66 -11.36 2.09
N SER A 121 10.67 -10.60 1.61
CA SER A 121 10.07 -10.88 0.29
C SER A 121 10.08 -9.71 -0.68
N PHE A 122 10.55 -8.53 -0.27
CA PHE A 122 10.48 -7.38 -1.16
C PHE A 122 11.60 -6.36 -1.02
N ILE A 123 11.78 -5.71 0.13
CA ILE A 123 12.54 -4.45 0.21
C ILE A 123 14.02 -4.55 -0.13
N GLU A 124 14.60 -5.75 -0.07
CA GLU A 124 16.00 -5.99 -0.38
C GLU A 124 16.21 -6.97 -1.54
N LEU A 125 15.17 -7.26 -2.31
CA LEU A 125 15.30 -8.13 -3.48
C LEU A 125 16.34 -7.56 -4.46
N SER A 126 17.11 -8.46 -5.07
CA SER A 126 18.07 -8.09 -6.12
C SER A 126 17.34 -7.56 -7.36
N PRO A 127 18.05 -6.84 -8.26
CA PRO A 127 17.44 -6.41 -9.51
C PRO A 127 16.80 -7.53 -10.32
N ASP A 128 17.44 -8.71 -10.36
CA ASP A 128 16.89 -9.86 -11.07
C ASP A 128 15.62 -10.39 -10.42
N GLU A 129 15.62 -10.47 -9.11
CA GLU A 129 14.43 -10.88 -8.35
C GLU A 129 13.28 -9.91 -8.52
N LEU A 130 13.57 -8.59 -8.47
CA LEU A 130 12.56 -7.56 -8.73
C LEU A 130 11.98 -7.67 -10.14
N ALA A 131 12.84 -7.89 -11.13
CA ALA A 131 12.42 -8.01 -12.53
C ALA A 131 11.48 -9.20 -12.76
N SER A 132 11.55 -10.22 -11.90
CA SER A 132 10.69 -11.40 -12.02
C SER A 132 9.26 -11.17 -11.48
N LEU A 133 9.04 -10.10 -10.74
CA LEU A 133 7.73 -9.81 -10.18
C LEU A 133 6.79 -9.25 -11.24
N LYS A 134 5.52 -9.67 -11.16
CA LYS A 134 4.48 -9.03 -11.96
C LYS A 134 4.20 -7.65 -11.41
N THR A 135 4.24 -6.64 -12.29
CA THR A 135 4.03 -5.26 -11.89
C THR A 135 2.89 -4.60 -12.66
N TYR A 136 2.33 -3.57 -12.04
CA TYR A 136 1.38 -2.64 -12.64
C TYR A 136 2.06 -1.30 -12.75
N ASP A 137 2.12 -0.76 -13.96
CA ASP A 137 2.85 0.47 -14.25
C ASP A 137 1.88 1.66 -14.37
N ALA A 138 2.41 2.83 -14.07
CA ALA A 138 1.65 4.06 -14.24
C ALA A 138 1.39 4.36 -15.73
#